data_d799b569330ab109664ae24b79f1575f
#
_entry.id   d799b569330ab109664ae24b79f1575f
#
_cell.length_a   1.000
_cell.length_b   1.000
_cell.length_c   1.000
_cell.angle_alpha   90.00
_cell.angle_beta   90.00
_cell.angle_gamma   90.00
#
_symmetry.space_group_name_H-M   'P 1'
#
loop_
_entity.id
_entity.type
_entity.pdbx_description
1 polymer ?
#
loop_
_entity_poly.entity_id
_entity_poly.type
_entity_poly.pdbx_seq_one_letter_code
_entity_poly.pdbx_strand_id
1 'polypeptide(L)'
;MAVDRYVETNGITLHCVDHGGDGLPLILLPGLNAGAAFFGGLVGAGLSPAVRVLAVDLRGRGLSDHPEEGYSVAETGLDVIGMMSALGIDRAAVGGHSYGGLVTYHLAAEHPERVSRAVVIDSPIEVSPTIVDQIGPALQRLELVSQSWEAYLEQVKAMPYYDGWWDADLEEYYRADVVIDDDMTVRSRLDPAKIRQALVGLTEVDFGETASRVAQPVLLMRATEPFGPPGSPPILPEDQAKRTVEALADARMAELEGNHITSLFGERAAVAAKAIAAFVAEGE
;
A
#
# COMPACT_ATOMS: atom_id res chain seq x y z
N MET A 1 -6.76 -8.27 -19.43
CA MET A 1 -5.87 -7.09 -19.61
C MET A 1 -6.24 -6.09 -18.54
N ALA A 2 -5.25 -5.45 -17.92
CA ALA A 2 -5.47 -4.37 -16.95
C ALA A 2 -6.17 -3.17 -17.64
N VAL A 3 -7.05 -2.49 -16.91
CA VAL A 3 -7.82 -1.35 -17.39
C VAL A 3 -7.72 -0.22 -16.38
N ASP A 4 -7.26 0.95 -16.84
CA ASP A 4 -7.29 2.17 -16.03
C ASP A 4 -8.74 2.63 -15.86
N ARG A 5 -9.12 2.94 -14.63
CA ARG A 5 -10.41 3.48 -14.25
C ARG A 5 -10.23 4.82 -13.56
N TYR A 6 -11.01 5.78 -13.96
CA TYR A 6 -11.10 7.10 -13.33
C TYR A 6 -12.51 7.24 -12.76
N VAL A 7 -12.62 7.43 -11.45
CA VAL A 7 -13.87 7.35 -10.71
C VAL A 7 -14.07 8.59 -9.88
N GLU A 8 -15.14 9.32 -10.14
CA GLU A 8 -15.56 10.46 -9.32
C GLU A 8 -16.07 9.97 -7.96
N THR A 9 -15.45 10.44 -6.90
CA THR A 9 -15.77 10.08 -5.52
C THR A 9 -15.38 11.18 -4.55
N ASN A 10 -16.20 11.46 -3.54
CA ASN A 10 -15.89 12.38 -2.45
C ASN A 10 -15.25 13.72 -2.90
N GLY A 11 -15.71 14.25 -4.04
CA GLY A 11 -15.27 15.53 -4.61
C GLY A 11 -13.93 15.51 -5.34
N ILE A 12 -13.38 14.34 -5.61
CA ILE A 12 -12.15 14.12 -6.37
C ILE A 12 -12.32 13.00 -7.39
N THR A 13 -11.41 12.91 -8.36
CA THR A 13 -11.27 11.75 -9.24
C THR A 13 -10.21 10.82 -8.69
N LEU A 14 -10.58 9.59 -8.33
CA LEU A 14 -9.63 8.51 -8.05
C LEU A 14 -9.31 7.74 -9.32
N HIS A 15 -8.04 7.42 -9.48
CA HIS A 15 -7.56 6.44 -10.44
C HIS A 15 -7.38 5.07 -9.76
N CYS A 16 -7.75 4.00 -10.45
CA CYS A 16 -7.38 2.65 -10.07
C CYS A 16 -7.12 1.79 -11.31
N VAL A 17 -6.26 0.80 -11.16
CA VAL A 17 -5.99 -0.22 -12.18
C VAL A 17 -6.82 -1.46 -11.86
N ASP A 18 -7.82 -1.76 -12.69
CA ASP A 18 -8.60 -2.99 -12.63
C ASP A 18 -7.87 -4.08 -13.44
N HIS A 19 -7.20 -4.99 -12.75
CA HIS A 19 -6.46 -6.08 -13.37
C HIS A 19 -7.36 -7.23 -13.84
N GLY A 20 -8.68 -7.14 -13.58
CA GLY A 20 -9.63 -8.20 -13.88
C GLY A 20 -9.49 -9.38 -12.92
N GLY A 21 -10.09 -10.49 -13.32
CA GLY A 21 -10.20 -11.72 -12.53
C GLY A 21 -11.64 -12.09 -12.28
N ASP A 22 -11.87 -13.35 -11.96
CA ASP A 22 -13.17 -13.89 -11.56
C ASP A 22 -13.19 -14.03 -10.03
N GLY A 23 -14.30 -13.75 -9.37
CA GLY A 23 -14.44 -13.90 -7.93
C GLY A 23 -14.59 -12.56 -7.18
N LEU A 24 -14.46 -12.61 -5.86
CA LEU A 24 -14.59 -11.43 -5.01
C LEU A 24 -13.52 -10.38 -5.34
N PRO A 25 -13.91 -9.09 -5.45
CA PRO A 25 -12.95 -8.04 -5.66
C PRO A 25 -12.06 -7.85 -4.43
N LEU A 26 -10.76 -7.66 -4.69
CA LEU A 26 -9.75 -7.23 -3.75
C LEU A 26 -9.31 -5.81 -4.09
N ILE A 27 -9.60 -4.87 -3.22
CA ILE A 27 -9.14 -3.48 -3.34
C ILE A 27 -7.77 -3.38 -2.66
N LEU A 28 -6.72 -2.97 -3.39
CA LEU A 28 -5.37 -2.83 -2.86
C LEU A 28 -4.97 -1.36 -2.70
N LEU A 29 -4.61 -1.00 -1.48
CA LEU A 29 -4.27 0.35 -1.04
C LEU A 29 -2.76 0.47 -0.80
N PRO A 30 -2.04 1.36 -1.50
CA PRO A 30 -0.60 1.46 -1.41
C PRO A 30 -0.11 2.13 -0.12
N GLY A 31 1.20 2.06 0.09
CA GLY A 31 1.91 2.77 1.14
C GLY A 31 1.86 4.29 0.97
N LEU A 32 2.40 4.99 1.97
CA LEU A 32 2.35 6.46 2.07
C LEU A 32 2.91 7.15 0.82
N ASN A 33 4.01 6.67 0.29
CA ASN A 33 4.76 7.21 -0.84
C ASN A 33 4.75 6.30 -2.07
N ALA A 34 3.65 5.61 -2.31
CA ALA A 34 3.46 4.70 -3.44
C ALA A 34 2.09 4.92 -4.10
N GLY A 35 1.96 4.47 -5.35
CA GLY A 35 0.71 4.39 -6.11
C GLY A 35 0.32 2.95 -6.44
N ALA A 36 -0.71 2.80 -7.27
CA ALA A 36 -1.27 1.52 -7.70
C ALA A 36 -0.22 0.55 -8.30
N ALA A 37 0.75 1.09 -9.04
CA ALA A 37 1.82 0.32 -9.65
C ALA A 37 2.68 -0.49 -8.66
N PHE A 38 2.67 -0.13 -7.37
CA PHE A 38 3.37 -0.86 -6.31
C PHE A 38 2.97 -2.33 -6.23
N PHE A 39 1.74 -2.65 -6.59
CA PHE A 39 1.24 -4.02 -6.56
C PHE A 39 1.53 -4.85 -7.82
N GLY A 40 2.31 -4.29 -8.75
CA GLY A 40 2.70 -4.97 -10.00
C GLY A 40 3.38 -6.31 -9.75
N GLY A 41 4.26 -6.42 -8.76
CA GLY A 41 4.90 -7.67 -8.38
C GLY A 41 3.91 -8.75 -7.94
N LEU A 42 2.91 -8.42 -7.11
CA LEU A 42 1.86 -9.37 -6.68
C LEU A 42 0.99 -9.82 -7.87
N VAL A 43 0.63 -8.90 -8.75
CA VAL A 43 -0.17 -9.21 -9.95
C VAL A 43 0.62 -10.09 -10.90
N GLY A 44 1.88 -9.77 -11.16
CA GLY A 44 2.80 -10.56 -11.99
C GLY A 44 3.05 -11.96 -11.43
N ALA A 45 3.03 -12.09 -10.10
CA ALA A 45 3.15 -13.36 -9.39
C ALA A 45 1.84 -14.20 -9.36
N GLY A 46 0.78 -13.76 -10.06
CA GLY A 46 -0.45 -14.53 -10.26
C GLY A 46 -1.58 -14.22 -9.28
N LEU A 47 -1.53 -13.11 -8.54
CA LEU A 47 -2.66 -12.67 -7.72
C LEU A 47 -3.89 -12.41 -8.58
N SER A 48 -3.73 -11.78 -9.75
CA SER A 48 -4.74 -11.76 -10.82
C SER A 48 -4.32 -12.79 -11.89
N PRO A 49 -5.22 -13.65 -12.40
CA PRO A 49 -6.69 -13.63 -12.25
C PRO A 49 -7.27 -14.45 -11.09
N ALA A 50 -6.44 -14.93 -10.15
CA ALA A 50 -6.93 -15.73 -9.02
C ALA A 50 -7.96 -14.99 -8.16
N VAL A 51 -7.80 -13.66 -8.05
CA VAL A 51 -8.79 -12.71 -7.50
C VAL A 51 -8.95 -11.55 -8.49
N ARG A 52 -10.11 -10.87 -8.46
CA ARG A 52 -10.27 -9.61 -9.17
C ARG A 52 -9.57 -8.49 -8.39
N VAL A 53 -8.44 -8.03 -8.90
CA VAL A 53 -7.61 -7.02 -8.23
C VAL A 53 -7.92 -5.62 -8.78
N LEU A 54 -8.21 -4.69 -7.87
CA LEU A 54 -8.27 -3.25 -8.12
C LEU A 54 -7.18 -2.56 -7.29
N ALA A 55 -6.09 -2.15 -7.92
CA ALA A 55 -5.02 -1.40 -7.28
C ALA A 55 -5.32 0.09 -7.38
N VAL A 56 -5.31 0.83 -6.26
CA VAL A 56 -5.80 2.21 -6.17
C VAL A 56 -4.64 3.18 -6.07
N ASP A 57 -4.68 4.26 -6.83
CA ASP A 57 -3.95 5.47 -6.50
C ASP A 57 -4.77 6.27 -5.48
N LEU A 58 -4.32 6.34 -4.24
CA LEU A 58 -5.02 7.13 -3.22
C LEU A 58 -4.93 8.62 -3.55
N ARG A 59 -5.79 9.46 -2.94
CA ARG A 59 -5.70 10.93 -3.08
C ARG A 59 -4.27 11.44 -2.94
N GLY A 60 -3.85 12.32 -3.83
CA GLY A 60 -2.49 12.85 -3.87
C GLY A 60 -1.41 11.87 -4.32
N ARG A 61 -1.76 10.74 -4.93
CA ARG A 61 -0.83 9.72 -5.44
C ARG A 61 -1.17 9.38 -6.89
N GLY A 62 -0.14 8.98 -7.63
CA GLY A 62 -0.23 8.43 -8.96
C GLY A 62 -0.99 9.33 -9.94
N LEU A 63 -2.08 8.81 -10.49
CA LEU A 63 -2.95 9.50 -11.44
C LEU A 63 -4.28 9.99 -10.83
N SER A 64 -4.45 9.85 -9.52
CA SER A 64 -5.57 10.45 -8.79
C SER A 64 -5.39 11.94 -8.59
N ASP A 65 -6.48 12.66 -8.32
CA ASP A 65 -6.44 14.08 -8.01
C ASP A 65 -5.60 14.38 -6.75
N HIS A 66 -4.99 15.56 -6.75
CA HIS A 66 -4.15 16.09 -5.69
C HIS A 66 -4.80 17.31 -5.03
N PRO A 67 -5.88 17.14 -4.24
CA PRO A 67 -6.55 18.26 -3.58
C PRO A 67 -5.60 19.02 -2.62
N GLU A 68 -5.90 20.29 -2.34
CA GLU A 68 -5.03 21.10 -1.48
C GLU A 68 -5.00 20.63 -0.03
N GLU A 69 -6.07 20.01 0.45
CA GLU A 69 -6.27 19.56 1.83
C GLU A 69 -7.11 18.27 1.86
N GLY A 70 -7.33 17.72 3.06
CA GLY A 70 -8.21 16.57 3.22
C GLY A 70 -7.46 15.24 3.16
N TYR A 71 -6.30 15.13 3.81
CA TYR A 71 -5.46 13.92 3.77
C TYR A 71 -5.56 13.08 5.05
N SER A 72 -6.66 13.18 5.80
CA SER A 72 -6.92 12.30 6.93
C SER A 72 -7.16 10.85 6.48
N VAL A 73 -6.99 9.89 7.40
CA VAL A 73 -7.31 8.48 7.15
C VAL A 73 -8.79 8.30 6.82
N ALA A 74 -9.66 9.05 7.49
CA ALA A 74 -11.11 9.02 7.28
C ALA A 74 -11.50 9.48 5.87
N GLU A 75 -10.97 10.59 5.39
CA GLU A 75 -11.23 11.08 4.04
C GLU A 75 -10.70 10.15 2.97
N THR A 76 -9.48 9.60 3.17
CA THR A 76 -8.92 8.57 2.29
C THR A 76 -9.82 7.32 2.26
N GLY A 77 -10.37 6.92 3.39
CA GLY A 77 -11.32 5.81 3.49
C GLY A 77 -12.62 6.09 2.72
N LEU A 78 -13.19 7.28 2.88
CA LEU A 78 -14.42 7.70 2.18
C LEU A 78 -14.24 7.71 0.66
N ASP A 79 -13.07 8.06 0.15
CA ASP A 79 -12.78 7.97 -1.29
C ASP A 79 -12.88 6.52 -1.80
N VAL A 80 -12.31 5.59 -1.04
CA VAL A 80 -12.35 4.16 -1.40
C VAL A 80 -13.79 3.62 -1.37
N ILE A 81 -14.57 3.96 -0.35
CA ILE A 81 -15.98 3.58 -0.25
C ILE A 81 -16.80 4.16 -1.41
N GLY A 82 -16.58 5.44 -1.75
CA GLY A 82 -17.25 6.08 -2.87
C GLY A 82 -16.85 5.45 -4.21
N MET A 83 -15.57 5.13 -4.42
CA MET A 83 -15.08 4.41 -5.59
C MET A 83 -15.74 3.03 -5.72
N MET A 84 -15.81 2.25 -4.63
CA MET A 84 -16.51 0.97 -4.63
C MET A 84 -17.98 1.14 -5.07
N SER A 85 -18.67 2.13 -4.54
CA SER A 85 -20.08 2.41 -4.87
C SER A 85 -20.25 2.79 -6.34
N ALA A 86 -19.39 3.64 -6.87
CA ALA A 86 -19.42 4.07 -8.27
C ALA A 86 -19.12 2.91 -9.25
N LEU A 87 -18.30 1.93 -8.81
CA LEU A 87 -18.00 0.71 -9.59
C LEU A 87 -19.02 -0.41 -9.38
N GLY A 88 -20.08 -0.20 -8.59
CA GLY A 88 -21.09 -1.21 -8.29
C GLY A 88 -20.57 -2.36 -7.42
N ILE A 89 -19.55 -2.09 -6.60
CA ILE A 89 -18.96 -3.05 -5.67
C ILE A 89 -19.57 -2.80 -4.29
N ASP A 90 -20.56 -3.60 -3.92
CA ASP A 90 -21.22 -3.46 -2.62
C ASP A 90 -20.32 -3.88 -1.47
N ARG A 91 -19.54 -4.95 -1.65
CA ARG A 91 -18.63 -5.51 -0.65
C ARG A 91 -17.39 -6.11 -1.30
N ALA A 92 -16.21 -5.91 -0.70
CA ALA A 92 -14.94 -6.39 -1.21
C ALA A 92 -14.03 -6.88 -0.09
N ALA A 93 -13.04 -7.70 -0.41
CA ALA A 93 -11.84 -7.77 0.39
C ALA A 93 -11.06 -6.46 0.21
N VAL A 94 -10.51 -5.92 1.29
CA VAL A 94 -9.65 -4.73 1.24
C VAL A 94 -8.27 -5.11 1.76
N GLY A 95 -7.26 -4.80 0.98
CA GLY A 95 -5.88 -5.05 1.35
C GLY A 95 -5.07 -3.76 1.29
N GLY A 96 -4.09 -3.61 2.18
CA GLY A 96 -3.24 -2.44 2.15
C GLY A 96 -1.84 -2.71 2.65
N HIS A 97 -0.88 -2.04 2.03
CA HIS A 97 0.52 -2.04 2.43
C HIS A 97 0.82 -0.79 3.26
N SER A 98 1.50 -0.93 4.40
CA SER A 98 1.97 0.21 5.19
C SER A 98 0.82 1.18 5.53
N TYR A 99 0.88 2.43 5.08
CA TYR A 99 -0.21 3.41 5.19
C TYR A 99 -1.55 2.85 4.71
N GLY A 100 -1.56 2.16 3.57
CA GLY A 100 -2.78 1.50 3.07
C GLY A 100 -3.31 0.42 4.01
N GLY A 101 -2.45 -0.23 4.79
CA GLY A 101 -2.83 -1.17 5.85
C GLY A 101 -3.55 -0.47 7.01
N LEU A 102 -3.10 0.73 7.40
CA LEU A 102 -3.77 1.56 8.40
C LEU A 102 -5.15 2.03 7.92
N VAL A 103 -5.26 2.43 6.63
CA VAL A 103 -6.55 2.74 6.00
C VAL A 103 -7.44 1.50 5.94
N THR A 104 -6.87 0.31 5.72
CA THR A 104 -7.62 -0.96 5.72
C THR A 104 -8.23 -1.26 7.09
N TYR A 105 -7.49 -1.08 8.19
CA TYR A 105 -8.05 -1.19 9.55
C TYR A 105 -9.21 -0.22 9.76
N HIS A 106 -9.01 1.04 9.36
CA HIS A 106 -10.04 2.06 9.48
C HIS A 106 -11.31 1.67 8.70
N LEU A 107 -11.18 1.25 7.45
CA LEU A 107 -12.31 0.81 6.62
C LEU A 107 -13.03 -0.39 7.22
N ALA A 108 -12.29 -1.38 7.73
CA ALA A 108 -12.88 -2.56 8.36
C ALA A 108 -13.64 -2.21 9.64
N ALA A 109 -13.15 -1.25 10.43
CA ALA A 109 -13.79 -0.81 11.66
C ALA A 109 -15.02 0.09 11.43
N GLU A 110 -14.92 1.07 10.50
CA GLU A 110 -15.96 2.09 10.29
C GLU A 110 -17.01 1.70 9.25
N HIS A 111 -16.66 0.79 8.31
CA HIS A 111 -17.53 0.32 7.24
C HIS A 111 -17.58 -1.22 7.17
N PRO A 112 -17.92 -1.90 8.28
CA PRO A 112 -17.87 -3.37 8.36
C PRO A 112 -18.76 -4.07 7.33
N GLU A 113 -19.82 -3.44 6.87
CA GLU A 113 -20.71 -3.95 5.83
C GLU A 113 -20.07 -3.94 4.44
N ARG A 114 -19.06 -3.08 4.21
CA ARG A 114 -18.38 -2.91 2.92
C ARG A 114 -17.13 -3.79 2.79
N VAL A 115 -16.53 -4.17 3.92
CA VAL A 115 -15.30 -4.98 3.97
C VAL A 115 -15.65 -6.41 4.34
N SER A 116 -15.32 -7.36 3.46
CA SER A 116 -15.54 -8.80 3.72
C SER A 116 -14.40 -9.42 4.51
N ARG A 117 -13.16 -9.06 4.17
CA ARG A 117 -11.91 -9.52 4.76
C ARG A 117 -10.87 -8.40 4.66
N ALA A 118 -9.92 -8.38 5.58
CA ALA A 118 -8.82 -7.41 5.57
C ALA A 118 -7.48 -8.13 5.34
N VAL A 119 -6.68 -7.61 4.41
CA VAL A 119 -5.28 -8.03 4.21
C VAL A 119 -4.38 -6.87 4.58
N VAL A 120 -3.60 -7.02 5.62
CA VAL A 120 -2.71 -5.96 6.12
C VAL A 120 -1.26 -6.38 5.91
N ILE A 121 -0.56 -5.63 5.06
CA ILE A 121 0.80 -5.95 4.66
C ILE A 121 1.76 -4.98 5.32
N ASP A 122 2.54 -5.50 6.25
CA ASP A 122 3.64 -4.84 6.98
C ASP A 122 3.26 -3.47 7.54
N SER A 123 2.14 -3.45 8.28
CA SER A 123 1.56 -2.25 8.87
C SER A 123 1.25 -2.44 10.35
N PRO A 124 2.02 -1.80 11.26
CA PRO A 124 1.80 -1.89 12.70
C PRO A 124 0.61 -1.03 13.13
N ILE A 125 -0.14 -1.49 14.14
CA ILE A 125 -1.15 -0.65 14.82
C ILE A 125 -0.52 0.32 15.84
N GLU A 126 0.70 0.06 16.26
CA GLU A 126 1.49 0.95 17.11
C GLU A 126 2.50 1.72 16.25
N VAL A 127 2.14 2.92 15.81
CA VAL A 127 3.05 3.75 15.01
C VAL A 127 4.13 4.33 15.91
N SER A 128 5.37 3.85 15.74
CA SER A 128 6.51 4.34 16.53
C SER A 128 6.79 5.82 16.28
N PRO A 129 7.11 6.63 17.30
CA PRO A 129 7.59 7.99 17.10
C PRO A 129 8.84 8.10 16.20
N THR A 130 9.63 7.02 16.12
CA THR A 130 10.85 6.95 15.30
C THR A 130 10.58 6.52 13.86
N ILE A 131 9.31 6.25 13.49
CA ILE A 131 8.95 5.80 12.14
C ILE A 131 9.39 6.79 11.06
N VAL A 132 9.31 8.10 11.35
CA VAL A 132 9.70 9.16 10.41
C VAL A 132 11.19 9.07 10.07
N ASP A 133 12.05 8.78 11.06
CA ASP A 133 13.49 8.59 10.83
C ASP A 133 13.75 7.33 10.00
N GLN A 134 13.01 6.27 10.28
CA GLN A 134 13.12 4.99 9.59
C GLN A 134 12.71 5.07 8.12
N ILE A 135 11.61 5.76 7.80
CA ILE A 135 11.14 5.96 6.42
C ILE A 135 11.79 7.19 5.74
N GLY A 136 12.63 7.93 6.44
CA GLY A 136 13.26 9.15 5.97
C GLY A 136 13.88 9.04 4.57
N PRO A 137 14.74 8.02 4.27
CA PRO A 137 15.28 7.83 2.93
C PRO A 137 14.21 7.68 1.84
N ALA A 138 13.12 6.98 2.14
CA ALA A 138 12.00 6.80 1.21
C ALA A 138 11.22 8.10 0.98
N LEU A 139 11.12 8.97 1.98
CA LEU A 139 10.51 10.31 1.84
C LEU A 139 11.44 11.26 1.08
N GLN A 140 12.76 11.21 1.30
CA GLN A 140 13.73 12.02 0.56
C GLN A 140 13.72 11.73 -0.93
N ARG A 141 13.43 10.49 -1.33
CA ARG A 141 13.26 10.12 -2.74
C ARG A 141 12.23 11.01 -3.47
N LEU A 142 11.19 11.46 -2.78
CA LEU A 142 10.13 12.29 -3.39
C LEU A 142 10.62 13.66 -3.84
N GLU A 143 11.73 14.11 -3.29
CA GLU A 143 12.36 15.41 -3.63
C GLU A 143 13.47 15.28 -4.69
N LEU A 144 13.77 14.03 -5.15
CA LEU A 144 14.76 13.82 -6.20
C LEU A 144 14.27 14.37 -7.53
N VAL A 145 15.13 15.19 -8.17
CA VAL A 145 15.01 15.61 -9.56
C VAL A 145 16.31 15.23 -10.26
N SER A 146 16.21 14.31 -11.20
CA SER A 146 17.38 13.75 -11.89
C SER A 146 17.38 14.13 -13.36
N GLN A 147 18.56 14.24 -13.97
CA GLN A 147 18.72 14.69 -15.36
C GLN A 147 18.40 13.58 -16.39
N SER A 148 18.23 12.33 -15.95
CA SER A 148 17.80 11.19 -16.77
C SER A 148 17.21 10.09 -15.92
N TRP A 149 16.54 9.14 -16.56
CA TRP A 149 16.04 7.92 -15.92
C TRP A 149 17.16 7.10 -15.28
N GLU A 150 18.28 6.94 -15.95
CA GLU A 150 19.42 6.17 -15.46
C GLU A 150 19.99 6.78 -14.18
N ALA A 151 20.14 8.11 -14.14
CA ALA A 151 20.62 8.82 -12.96
C ALA A 151 19.62 8.73 -11.79
N TYR A 152 18.31 8.79 -12.07
CA TYR A 152 17.27 8.57 -11.06
C TYR A 152 17.34 7.16 -10.48
N LEU A 153 17.42 6.16 -11.36
CA LEU A 153 17.44 4.76 -11.00
C LEU A 153 18.68 4.40 -10.16
N GLU A 154 19.85 4.95 -10.51
CA GLU A 154 21.08 4.78 -9.71
C GLU A 154 20.90 5.31 -8.29
N GLN A 155 20.29 6.49 -8.13
CA GLN A 155 20.02 7.06 -6.80
C GLN A 155 19.03 6.20 -6.00
N VAL A 156 18.01 5.66 -6.65
CA VAL A 156 17.06 4.76 -6.01
C VAL A 156 17.72 3.46 -5.58
N LYS A 157 18.52 2.84 -6.46
CA LYS A 157 19.27 1.60 -6.16
C LYS A 157 20.27 1.76 -5.01
N ALA A 158 20.80 2.97 -4.84
CA ALA A 158 21.73 3.28 -3.75
C ALA A 158 21.07 3.44 -2.37
N MET A 159 19.74 3.38 -2.28
CA MET A 159 19.06 3.47 -0.99
C MET A 159 19.34 2.23 -0.13
N PRO A 160 19.57 2.40 1.19
CA PRO A 160 20.12 1.35 2.04
C PRO A 160 19.25 0.08 2.10
N TYR A 161 17.96 0.19 1.91
CA TYR A 161 17.03 -0.94 1.94
C TYR A 161 16.95 -1.74 0.63
N TYR A 162 17.74 -1.36 -0.41
CA TYR A 162 17.85 -2.13 -1.66
C TYR A 162 19.16 -2.91 -1.79
N ASP A 163 20.10 -2.74 -0.86
CA ASP A 163 21.36 -3.48 -0.90
C ASP A 163 21.11 -5.00 -0.81
N GLY A 164 21.47 -5.72 -1.89
CA GLY A 164 21.24 -7.15 -2.04
C GLY A 164 19.78 -7.57 -2.37
N TRP A 165 18.84 -6.62 -2.49
CA TRP A 165 17.41 -6.91 -2.66
C TRP A 165 16.80 -6.43 -3.97
N TRP A 166 17.58 -5.82 -4.85
CA TRP A 166 17.06 -5.26 -6.10
C TRP A 166 16.69 -6.36 -7.11
N ASP A 167 15.57 -6.18 -7.81
CA ASP A 167 15.17 -6.99 -8.97
C ASP A 167 14.48 -6.13 -10.07
N ALA A 168 14.15 -6.77 -11.20
CA ALA A 168 13.60 -6.08 -12.37
C ALA A 168 12.19 -5.51 -12.11
N ASP A 169 11.35 -6.17 -11.30
CA ASP A 169 9.99 -5.73 -11.03
C ASP A 169 10.00 -4.39 -10.26
N LEU A 170 11.03 -4.15 -9.43
CA LEU A 170 11.24 -2.86 -8.77
C LEU A 170 11.52 -1.74 -9.78
N GLU A 171 12.27 -2.03 -10.85
CA GLU A 171 12.55 -1.05 -11.88
C GLU A 171 11.27 -0.66 -12.64
N GLU A 172 10.43 -1.63 -12.97
CA GLU A 172 9.12 -1.40 -13.60
C GLU A 172 8.21 -0.55 -12.70
N TYR A 173 8.16 -0.88 -11.41
CA TYR A 173 7.42 -0.07 -10.42
C TYR A 173 7.89 1.38 -10.43
N TYR A 174 9.19 1.63 -10.31
CA TYR A 174 9.71 2.99 -10.29
C TYR A 174 9.51 3.73 -11.61
N ARG A 175 9.54 3.01 -12.73
CA ARG A 175 9.26 3.61 -14.04
C ARG A 175 7.84 4.14 -14.14
N ALA A 176 6.88 3.45 -13.53
CA ALA A 176 5.48 3.89 -13.44
C ALA A 176 5.26 5.02 -12.42
N ASP A 177 6.10 5.10 -11.37
CA ASP A 177 5.98 6.06 -10.26
C ASP A 177 6.59 7.45 -10.55
N VAL A 178 7.22 7.64 -11.72
CA VAL A 178 7.85 8.90 -12.09
C VAL A 178 7.14 9.63 -13.23
N VAL A 179 7.39 10.93 -13.31
CA VAL A 179 7.17 11.76 -14.51
C VAL A 179 8.52 12.00 -15.17
N ILE A 180 8.55 11.92 -16.48
CA ILE A 180 9.68 12.35 -17.31
C ILE A 180 9.19 13.57 -18.07
N ASP A 181 9.73 14.71 -17.74
CA ASP A 181 9.38 15.99 -18.35
C ASP A 181 10.03 16.13 -19.76
N ASP A 182 9.59 17.10 -20.56
CA ASP A 182 10.05 17.29 -21.95
C ASP A 182 11.58 17.53 -22.06
N ASP A 183 12.19 18.08 -21.03
CA ASP A 183 13.64 18.30 -20.94
C ASP A 183 14.40 17.05 -20.43
N MET A 184 13.72 15.90 -20.35
CA MET A 184 14.22 14.61 -19.86
C MET A 184 14.48 14.55 -18.35
N THR A 185 14.16 15.57 -17.58
CA THR A 185 14.22 15.49 -16.12
C THR A 185 13.21 14.49 -15.58
N VAL A 186 13.63 13.77 -14.52
CA VAL A 186 12.84 12.69 -13.89
C VAL A 186 12.57 13.05 -12.44
N ARG A 187 11.31 13.02 -12.05
CA ARG A 187 10.85 13.27 -10.69
C ARG A 187 9.72 12.35 -10.29
N SER A 188 9.49 12.19 -8.99
CA SER A 188 8.32 11.45 -8.51
C SER A 188 7.00 12.09 -8.97
N ARG A 189 5.98 11.26 -9.21
CA ARG A 189 4.59 11.71 -9.41
C ARG A 189 3.96 12.26 -8.14
N LEU A 190 4.50 11.87 -6.99
CA LEU A 190 3.97 12.20 -5.68
C LEU A 190 4.39 13.61 -5.26
N ASP A 191 3.46 14.38 -4.71
CA ASP A 191 3.74 15.69 -4.12
C ASP A 191 4.19 15.51 -2.65
N PRO A 192 5.46 15.86 -2.32
CA PRO A 192 5.95 15.72 -0.94
C PRO A 192 5.11 16.46 0.11
N ALA A 193 4.47 17.58 -0.27
CA ALA A 193 3.64 18.36 0.65
C ALA A 193 2.35 17.60 1.01
N LYS A 194 1.72 16.94 0.03
CA LYS A 194 0.52 16.12 0.23
C LYS A 194 0.83 14.86 1.03
N ILE A 195 1.99 14.25 0.78
CA ILE A 195 2.46 13.09 1.56
C ILE A 195 2.71 13.48 3.02
N ARG A 196 3.28 14.65 3.30
CA ARG A 196 3.43 15.16 4.67
C ARG A 196 2.08 15.39 5.36
N GLN A 197 1.06 15.90 4.66
CA GLN A 197 -0.29 16.02 5.23
C GLN A 197 -0.87 14.66 5.61
N ALA A 198 -0.74 13.65 4.74
CA ALA A 198 -1.20 12.29 5.04
C ALA A 198 -0.45 11.66 6.24
N LEU A 199 0.85 11.94 6.38
CA LEU A 199 1.63 11.49 7.53
C LEU A 199 1.14 12.14 8.84
N VAL A 200 0.81 13.44 8.81
CA VAL A 200 0.22 14.14 9.97
C VAL A 200 -1.14 13.53 10.32
N GLY A 201 -1.98 13.23 9.33
CA GLY A 201 -3.29 12.61 9.54
C GLY A 201 -3.24 11.25 10.25
N LEU A 202 -2.10 10.54 10.21
CA LEU A 202 -1.92 9.30 10.98
C LEU A 202 -1.88 9.55 12.49
N THR A 203 -1.42 10.71 12.93
CA THR A 203 -1.31 11.02 14.37
C THR A 203 -2.66 11.32 15.03
N GLU A 204 -3.71 11.47 14.23
CA GLU A 204 -5.07 11.75 14.69
C GLU A 204 -5.87 10.48 15.00
N VAL A 205 -5.31 9.29 14.71
CA VAL A 205 -5.99 8.00 14.83
C VAL A 205 -5.29 7.09 15.85
N ASP A 206 -6.05 6.58 16.81
CA ASP A 206 -5.62 5.45 17.63
C ASP A 206 -5.89 4.12 16.89
N PHE A 207 -4.84 3.60 16.24
CA PHE A 207 -4.96 2.36 15.47
C PHE A 207 -5.11 1.12 16.36
N GLY A 208 -4.69 1.17 17.62
CA GLY A 208 -4.95 0.11 18.59
C GLY A 208 -6.43 -0.01 18.91
N GLU A 209 -7.08 1.12 19.21
CA GLU A 209 -8.53 1.17 19.38
C GLU A 209 -9.26 0.78 18.08
N THR A 210 -8.83 1.31 16.94
CA THR A 210 -9.40 0.99 15.62
C THR A 210 -9.35 -0.51 15.35
N ALA A 211 -8.20 -1.16 15.54
CA ALA A 211 -8.02 -2.59 15.32
C ALA A 211 -8.93 -3.44 16.23
N SER A 212 -9.14 -3.02 17.48
CA SER A 212 -10.03 -3.74 18.42
C SER A 212 -11.50 -3.78 17.97
N ARG A 213 -11.91 -2.91 17.06
CA ARG A 213 -13.26 -2.85 16.46
C ARG A 213 -13.38 -3.62 15.15
N VAL A 214 -12.27 -4.14 14.62
CA VAL A 214 -12.28 -4.94 13.39
C VAL A 214 -12.83 -6.33 13.68
N ALA A 215 -14.00 -6.63 13.12
CA ALA A 215 -14.70 -7.90 13.29
C ALA A 215 -14.48 -8.91 12.16
N GLN A 216 -13.99 -8.43 11.01
CA GLN A 216 -13.71 -9.26 9.84
C GLN A 216 -12.44 -10.10 10.03
N PRO A 217 -12.34 -11.26 9.37
CA PRO A 217 -11.08 -11.97 9.30
C PRO A 217 -9.95 -11.10 8.73
N VAL A 218 -8.79 -11.15 9.38
CA VAL A 218 -7.59 -10.39 9.00
C VAL A 218 -6.43 -11.32 8.66
N LEU A 219 -5.79 -11.11 7.52
CA LEU A 219 -4.47 -11.66 7.20
C LEU A 219 -3.43 -10.57 7.42
N LEU A 220 -2.67 -10.68 8.51
CA LEU A 220 -1.50 -9.82 8.76
C LEU A 220 -0.27 -10.45 8.11
N MET A 221 0.38 -9.72 7.22
CA MET A 221 1.61 -10.16 6.56
C MET A 221 2.76 -9.28 7.03
N ARG A 222 3.83 -9.89 7.53
CA ARG A 222 4.98 -9.22 8.13
C ARG A 222 6.22 -9.45 7.28
N ALA A 223 6.90 -8.38 6.84
CA ALA A 223 8.23 -8.44 6.26
C ALA A 223 9.27 -8.67 7.36
N THR A 224 10.21 -9.61 7.15
CA THR A 224 11.15 -10.05 8.20
C THR A 224 12.42 -9.21 8.27
N GLU A 225 12.79 -8.56 7.17
CA GLU A 225 14.08 -7.88 7.04
C GLU A 225 14.02 -6.39 7.42
N PRO A 226 15.13 -5.81 7.86
CA PRO A 226 15.25 -4.41 8.22
C PRO A 226 14.83 -3.46 7.09
N PHE A 227 14.25 -2.30 7.46
CA PHE A 227 13.93 -1.24 6.51
C PHE A 227 14.30 0.12 7.09
N GLY A 228 15.07 0.90 6.33
CA GLY A 228 15.52 2.24 6.72
C GLY A 228 17.06 2.37 6.68
N PRO A 229 17.62 3.35 7.39
CA PRO A 229 19.06 3.49 7.57
C PRO A 229 19.70 2.25 8.21
N PRO A 230 21.02 2.04 8.05
CA PRO A 230 21.72 0.91 8.68
C PRO A 230 21.43 0.79 10.18
N GLY A 231 21.05 -0.42 10.63
CA GLY A 231 20.69 -0.69 12.02
C GLY A 231 19.21 -0.48 12.36
N SER A 232 18.38 -0.08 11.39
CA SER A 232 16.93 -0.03 11.57
C SER A 232 16.34 -1.43 11.77
N PRO A 233 15.28 -1.58 12.58
CA PRO A 233 14.52 -2.83 12.63
C PRO A 233 13.61 -2.99 11.39
N PRO A 234 12.91 -4.13 11.23
CA PRO A 234 11.73 -4.24 10.36
C PRO A 234 10.67 -3.18 10.73
N ILE A 235 9.85 -2.77 9.76
CA ILE A 235 8.73 -1.82 10.02
C ILE A 235 7.73 -2.40 11.01
N LEU A 236 7.46 -3.69 10.91
CA LEU A 236 6.62 -4.43 11.85
C LEU A 236 7.48 -5.48 12.58
N PRO A 237 8.10 -5.13 13.73
CA PRO A 237 8.83 -6.10 14.55
C PRO A 237 7.93 -7.26 15.02
N GLU A 238 8.54 -8.43 15.26
CA GLU A 238 7.79 -9.66 15.57
C GLU A 238 6.90 -9.53 16.81
N ASP A 239 7.39 -8.86 17.84
CA ASP A 239 6.64 -8.61 19.07
C ASP A 239 5.43 -7.68 18.84
N GLN A 240 5.56 -6.65 17.99
CA GLN A 240 4.45 -5.80 17.58
C GLN A 240 3.44 -6.56 16.70
N ALA A 241 3.92 -7.41 15.79
CA ALA A 241 3.04 -8.26 14.98
C ALA A 241 2.19 -9.19 15.85
N LYS A 242 2.78 -9.80 16.88
CA LYS A 242 2.06 -10.64 17.86
C LYS A 242 1.00 -9.84 18.62
N ARG A 243 1.35 -8.65 19.12
CA ARG A 243 0.37 -7.77 19.79
C ARG A 243 -0.75 -7.33 18.85
N THR A 244 -0.42 -7.07 17.57
CA THR A 244 -1.44 -6.74 16.56
C THR A 244 -2.42 -7.90 16.36
N VAL A 245 -1.93 -9.13 16.24
CA VAL A 245 -2.80 -10.33 16.14
C VAL A 245 -3.66 -10.51 17.39
N GLU A 246 -3.10 -10.30 18.58
CA GLU A 246 -3.82 -10.40 19.85
C GLU A 246 -4.92 -9.32 20.00
N ALA A 247 -4.74 -8.15 19.41
CA ALA A 247 -5.72 -7.06 19.43
C ALA A 247 -6.91 -7.28 18.48
N LEU A 248 -6.77 -8.14 17.47
CA LEU A 248 -7.78 -8.42 16.46
C LEU A 248 -8.65 -9.63 16.85
N ALA A 249 -9.95 -9.58 16.52
CA ALA A 249 -10.90 -10.64 16.89
C ALA A 249 -10.65 -11.96 16.15
N ASP A 250 -10.27 -11.88 14.85
CA ASP A 250 -9.98 -13.05 14.01
C ASP A 250 -8.80 -12.69 13.08
N ALA A 251 -7.59 -13.05 13.46
CA ALA A 251 -6.40 -12.73 12.70
C ALA A 251 -5.47 -13.92 12.53
N ARG A 252 -4.86 -14.00 11.34
CA ARG A 252 -3.76 -14.91 11.02
C ARG A 252 -2.54 -14.10 10.63
N MET A 253 -1.35 -14.58 10.99
CA MET A 253 -0.10 -13.96 10.58
C MET A 253 0.62 -14.83 9.56
N ALA A 254 1.21 -14.19 8.54
CA ALA A 254 2.14 -14.79 7.61
C ALA A 254 3.44 -13.96 7.55
N GLU A 255 4.58 -14.61 7.49
CA GLU A 255 5.87 -13.96 7.30
C GLU A 255 6.25 -13.92 5.83
N LEU A 256 6.85 -12.81 5.42
CA LEU A 256 7.35 -12.56 4.08
C LEU A 256 8.86 -12.34 4.15
N GLU A 257 9.63 -13.08 3.37
CA GLU A 257 11.04 -12.81 3.16
C GLU A 257 11.21 -11.46 2.46
N GLY A 258 12.21 -10.68 2.89
CA GLY A 258 12.47 -9.33 2.39
C GLY A 258 12.03 -8.26 3.36
N ASN A 259 12.29 -7.02 2.98
CA ASN A 259 11.94 -5.86 3.78
C ASN A 259 10.58 -5.27 3.36
N HIS A 260 10.23 -4.16 4.00
CA HIS A 260 8.98 -3.42 3.80
C HIS A 260 8.54 -3.24 2.34
N ILE A 261 9.48 -3.14 1.39
CA ILE A 261 9.19 -2.99 -0.03
C ILE A 261 9.44 -4.29 -0.77
N THR A 262 10.63 -4.87 -0.61
CA THR A 262 11.13 -5.95 -1.47
C THR A 262 10.40 -7.28 -1.28
N SER A 263 9.69 -7.45 -0.17
CA SER A 263 8.85 -8.64 0.10
C SER A 263 7.70 -8.84 -0.89
N LEU A 264 7.34 -7.81 -1.66
CA LEU A 264 6.24 -7.83 -2.64
C LEU A 264 6.72 -7.85 -4.11
N PHE A 265 8.03 -8.06 -4.33
CA PHE A 265 8.63 -8.04 -5.66
C PHE A 265 9.45 -9.29 -5.95
N GLY A 266 9.63 -9.59 -7.25
CA GLY A 266 10.37 -10.75 -7.71
C GLY A 266 9.75 -12.08 -7.24
N GLU A 267 10.60 -13.09 -7.02
CA GLU A 267 10.15 -14.41 -6.59
C GLU A 267 9.42 -14.42 -5.24
N ARG A 268 9.74 -13.46 -4.35
CA ARG A 268 9.11 -13.29 -3.02
C ARG A 268 7.63 -12.93 -3.11
N ALA A 269 7.25 -12.17 -4.14
CA ALA A 269 5.85 -11.81 -4.38
C ALA A 269 4.93 -13.02 -4.54
N ALA A 270 5.43 -14.16 -5.03
CA ALA A 270 4.62 -15.36 -5.23
C ALA A 270 4.08 -15.96 -3.92
N VAL A 271 4.83 -15.87 -2.84
CA VAL A 271 4.40 -16.33 -1.51
C VAL A 271 3.24 -15.45 -1.02
N ALA A 272 3.41 -14.13 -1.11
CA ALA A 272 2.38 -13.17 -0.73
C ALA A 272 1.12 -13.31 -1.59
N ALA A 273 1.26 -13.35 -2.92
CA ALA A 273 0.16 -13.50 -3.85
C ALA A 273 -0.68 -14.76 -3.58
N LYS A 274 -0.02 -15.90 -3.37
CA LYS A 274 -0.67 -17.18 -3.04
C LYS A 274 -1.42 -17.12 -1.71
N ALA A 275 -0.82 -16.56 -0.68
CA ALA A 275 -1.45 -16.44 0.64
C ALA A 275 -2.67 -15.51 0.60
N ILE A 276 -2.57 -14.37 -0.10
CA ILE A 276 -3.67 -13.41 -0.28
C ILE A 276 -4.81 -14.08 -1.06
N ALA A 277 -4.52 -14.72 -2.20
CA ALA A 277 -5.55 -15.37 -3.01
C ALA A 277 -6.30 -16.45 -2.22
N ALA A 278 -5.58 -17.31 -1.49
CA ALA A 278 -6.20 -18.34 -0.65
C ALA A 278 -7.08 -17.72 0.44
N PHE A 279 -6.62 -16.68 1.11
CA PHE A 279 -7.36 -16.01 2.17
C PHE A 279 -8.63 -15.31 1.66
N VAL A 280 -8.56 -14.66 0.51
CA VAL A 280 -9.73 -13.99 -0.10
C VAL A 280 -10.78 -15.02 -0.53
N ALA A 281 -10.37 -16.12 -1.13
CA ALA A 281 -11.27 -17.18 -1.60
C ALA A 281 -12.07 -17.88 -0.47
N GLU A 282 -11.57 -17.89 0.77
CA GLU A 282 -12.34 -18.44 1.91
C GLU A 282 -13.62 -17.64 2.24
N GLY A 283 -13.83 -16.49 1.63
CA GLY A 283 -15.00 -15.61 1.83
C GLY A 283 -16.12 -15.81 0.81
N GLU A 284 -15.96 -16.77 -0.13
CA GLU A 284 -16.96 -17.08 -1.15
C GLU A 284 -18.04 -18.07 -0.66
#